data_b93d858eda88dc78d64cf5351ddf676f
#
_entry.id   b93d858eda88dc78d64cf5351ddf676f
#
_cell.length_a   1.000
_cell.length_b   1.000
_cell.length_c   1.000
_cell.angle_alpha   90.00
_cell.angle_beta   90.00
_cell.angle_gamma   90.00
#
_symmetry.space_group_name_H-M   'P 1'
#
loop_
_entity.id
_entity.type
_entity.pdbx_description
1 polymer ?
#
loop_
_entity_poly.entity_id
_entity_poly.type
_entity_poly.pdbx_seq_one_letter_code
_entity_poly.pdbx_strand_id
1 'polypeptide(L)'
;MSQESATPDVVELVRKQVDALNRRDLDGVMSSVAEDAVLDGRADLIEGRAAIRGFLEEWFGAYEELDFELEEVSHLGGGVVFAVVIQDGRLVDGGGHLRQREGWVYLCVGGSIARLTTSEVDEARVAAERLALERR
;
A
#
# COMPACT_ATOMS: atom_id res chain seq x y z
N MET A 1 -3.06 23.72 20.97
CA MET A 1 -2.93 23.08 20.73
C MET A 1 -2.69 22.33 19.92
N SER A 2 -2.43 22.14 19.50
CA SER A 2 -2.28 21.34 18.58
C SER A 2 -1.83 20.05 18.85
N GLN A 3 -2.50 19.32 19.46
CA GLN A 3 -2.13 18.02 19.69
C GLN A 3 -2.19 17.17 18.55
N GLU A 4 -2.97 17.50 17.59
CA GLU A 4 -3.03 16.72 16.39
C GLU A 4 -1.72 16.69 15.68
N SER A 5 -0.87 17.66 15.91
CA SER A 5 0.42 17.63 15.27
C SER A 5 1.32 16.53 15.79
N ALA A 6 0.99 15.95 16.94
CA ALA A 6 1.78 14.85 17.48
C ALA A 6 1.33 13.50 16.96
N THR A 7 0.20 13.43 16.27
CA THR A 7 -0.33 12.17 15.76
C THR A 7 -0.13 12.11 14.25
N PRO A 8 0.61 11.11 13.74
CA PRO A 8 0.83 11.02 12.30
C PRO A 8 -0.50 10.87 11.57
N ASP A 9 -0.62 11.57 10.47
CA ASP A 9 -1.77 11.42 9.60
C ASP A 9 -1.55 10.20 8.74
N VAL A 10 -2.22 9.10 9.08
CA VAL A 10 -2.01 7.83 8.38
C VAL A 10 -2.51 7.86 6.94
N VAL A 11 -3.53 8.68 6.66
CA VAL A 11 -4.00 8.84 5.28
C VAL A 11 -2.91 9.52 4.45
N GLU A 12 -2.27 10.53 5.00
CA GLU A 12 -1.20 11.21 4.30
C GLU A 12 0.00 10.28 4.08
N LEU A 13 0.28 9.41 5.04
CA LEU A 13 1.34 8.42 4.90
C LEU A 13 1.08 7.51 3.70
N VAL A 14 -0.17 7.04 3.55
CA VAL A 14 -0.56 6.21 2.43
C VAL A 14 -0.48 6.98 1.11
N ARG A 15 -0.94 8.24 1.10
CA ARG A 15 -0.85 9.05 -0.11
C ARG A 15 0.58 9.26 -0.56
N LYS A 16 1.47 9.51 0.38
CA LYS A 16 2.90 9.69 0.07
C LYS A 16 3.51 8.42 -0.50
N GLN A 17 3.10 7.27 0.03
CA GLN A 17 3.62 6.01 -0.48
C GLN A 17 3.16 5.76 -1.91
N VAL A 18 1.88 6.00 -2.20
CA VAL A 18 1.36 5.81 -3.55
C VAL A 18 2.03 6.79 -4.52
N ASP A 19 2.26 8.02 -4.07
CA ASP A 19 2.95 9.00 -4.88
C ASP A 19 4.38 8.54 -5.21
N ALA A 20 5.09 7.97 -4.23
CA ALA A 20 6.41 7.43 -4.46
C ALA A 20 6.38 6.24 -5.41
N LEU A 21 5.35 5.38 -5.30
CA LEU A 21 5.17 4.28 -6.24
C LEU A 21 5.01 4.81 -7.67
N ASN A 22 4.24 5.87 -7.85
CA ASN A 22 4.03 6.47 -9.17
C ASN A 22 5.29 7.06 -9.75
N ARG A 23 6.21 7.53 -8.90
CA ARG A 23 7.48 8.06 -9.37
C ARG A 23 8.55 6.99 -9.48
N ARG A 24 8.21 5.75 -9.14
CA ARG A 24 9.16 4.63 -9.06
C ARG A 24 10.34 5.00 -8.15
N ASP A 25 10.04 5.74 -7.09
CA ASP A 25 11.03 6.16 -6.12
C ASP A 25 11.07 5.11 -5.01
N LEU A 26 11.91 4.10 -5.21
CA LEU A 26 11.96 2.96 -4.31
C LEU A 26 12.37 3.37 -2.90
N ASP A 27 13.33 4.27 -2.77
CA ASP A 27 13.74 4.76 -1.46
C ASP A 27 12.59 5.50 -0.78
N GLY A 28 11.84 6.29 -1.55
CA GLY A 28 10.66 6.98 -1.02
C GLY A 28 9.59 6.02 -0.53
N VAL A 29 9.34 4.95 -1.29
CA VAL A 29 8.38 3.92 -0.87
C VAL A 29 8.85 3.27 0.42
N MET A 30 10.12 2.88 0.48
CA MET A 30 10.65 2.16 1.64
C MET A 30 10.79 3.01 2.88
N SER A 31 10.83 4.33 2.73
CA SER A 31 11.03 5.22 3.88
C SER A 31 9.89 5.14 4.89
N SER A 32 8.70 4.71 4.47
CA SER A 32 7.54 4.60 5.36
C SER A 32 7.26 3.16 5.78
N VAL A 33 8.06 2.20 5.34
CA VAL A 33 7.84 0.78 5.60
C VAL A 33 8.63 0.34 6.84
N ALA A 34 7.95 -0.33 7.76
CA ALA A 34 8.58 -0.82 8.99
C ALA A 34 9.57 -1.93 8.66
N GLU A 35 10.54 -2.13 9.53
CA GLU A 35 11.60 -3.11 9.31
C GLU A 35 11.06 -4.52 9.17
N ASP A 36 10.04 -4.85 9.98
CA ASP A 36 9.43 -6.17 9.98
C ASP A 36 8.09 -6.18 9.25
N ALA A 37 7.90 -5.27 8.32
CA ALA A 37 6.64 -5.15 7.59
C ALA A 37 6.31 -6.41 6.79
N VAL A 38 5.03 -6.60 6.53
CA VAL A 38 4.54 -7.73 5.74
C VAL A 38 3.71 -7.20 4.58
N LEU A 39 4.00 -7.69 3.40
CA LEU A 39 3.20 -7.43 2.21
C LEU A 39 2.48 -8.73 1.87
N ASP A 40 1.16 -8.71 2.02
CA ASP A 40 0.32 -9.88 1.81
C ASP A 40 -0.50 -9.66 0.54
N GLY A 41 0.08 -10.03 -0.59
CA GLY A 41 -0.57 -9.90 -1.88
C GLY A 41 -1.36 -11.14 -2.21
N ARG A 42 -2.03 -11.13 -3.36
CA ARG A 42 -2.87 -12.27 -3.75
C ARG A 42 -2.08 -13.53 -3.97
N ALA A 43 -0.89 -13.40 -4.50
CA ALA A 43 -0.07 -14.56 -4.85
C ALA A 43 1.07 -14.79 -3.88
N ASP A 44 1.49 -13.76 -3.18
CA ASP A 44 2.72 -13.79 -2.41
C ASP A 44 2.56 -13.20 -1.02
N LEU A 45 3.22 -13.83 -0.07
CA LEU A 45 3.38 -13.27 1.27
C LEU A 45 4.86 -12.94 1.41
N ILE A 46 5.18 -11.66 1.59
CA ILE A 46 6.56 -11.20 1.61
C ILE A 46 6.80 -10.54 2.96
N GLU A 47 7.80 -11.04 3.69
CA GLU A 47 8.07 -10.59 5.04
C GLU A 47 9.42 -9.90 5.13
N GLY A 48 9.40 -8.72 5.73
CA GLY A 48 10.62 -7.97 6.00
C GLY A 48 10.92 -6.93 4.93
N ARG A 49 11.49 -5.83 5.39
CA ARG A 49 11.77 -4.66 4.55
C ARG A 49 12.65 -4.99 3.35
N ALA A 50 13.72 -5.77 3.57
CA ALA A 50 14.64 -6.10 2.49
C ALA A 50 13.96 -6.94 1.41
N ALA A 51 13.13 -7.91 1.82
CA ALA A 51 12.43 -8.77 0.86
C ALA A 51 11.38 -7.97 0.09
N ILE A 52 10.70 -7.03 0.75
CA ILE A 52 9.72 -6.18 0.10
C ILE A 52 10.41 -5.30 -0.94
N ARG A 53 11.57 -4.74 -0.59
CA ARG A 53 12.32 -3.91 -1.54
C ARG A 53 12.70 -4.71 -2.78
N GLY A 54 13.19 -5.94 -2.61
CA GLY A 54 13.55 -6.79 -3.74
C GLY A 54 12.35 -7.12 -4.63
N PHE A 55 11.21 -7.39 -4.01
CA PHE A 55 9.98 -7.66 -4.74
C PHE A 55 9.58 -6.43 -5.57
N LEU A 56 9.64 -5.24 -4.99
CA LEU A 56 9.26 -4.01 -5.70
C LEU A 56 10.22 -3.71 -6.84
N GLU A 57 11.50 -4.00 -6.68
CA GLU A 57 12.47 -3.80 -7.75
C GLU A 57 12.12 -4.67 -8.95
N GLU A 58 11.78 -5.93 -8.72
CA GLU A 58 11.40 -6.84 -9.79
C GLU A 58 10.07 -6.42 -10.42
N TRP A 59 9.13 -6.00 -9.60
CA TRP A 59 7.83 -5.60 -10.06
C TRP A 59 7.93 -4.36 -10.96
N PHE A 60 8.67 -3.35 -10.53
CA PHE A 60 8.87 -2.16 -11.35
C PHE A 60 9.57 -2.50 -12.66
N GLY A 61 10.50 -3.46 -12.63
CA GLY A 61 11.22 -3.87 -13.83
C GLY A 61 10.36 -4.60 -14.85
N ALA A 62 9.22 -5.13 -14.42
CA ALA A 62 8.32 -5.86 -15.31
C ALA A 62 7.43 -4.93 -16.13
N TYR A 63 7.36 -3.65 -15.79
CA TYR A 63 6.46 -2.71 -16.45
C TYR A 63 7.22 -1.57 -17.10
N GLU A 64 6.84 -1.26 -18.32
CA GLU A 64 7.33 -0.09 -19.02
C GLU A 64 6.69 1.15 -18.46
N GLU A 65 5.38 1.07 -18.19
CA GLU A 65 4.59 2.13 -17.58
C GLU A 65 3.77 1.52 -16.47
N LEU A 66 3.66 2.21 -15.35
CA LEU A 66 2.90 1.71 -14.21
C LEU A 66 2.41 2.91 -13.39
N ASP A 67 1.09 3.03 -13.31
CA ASP A 67 0.45 4.11 -12.58
C ASP A 67 -0.54 3.57 -11.56
N PHE A 68 -0.65 4.26 -10.44
CA PHE A 68 -1.61 3.93 -9.39
C PHE A 68 -2.47 5.15 -9.13
N GLU A 69 -3.79 4.95 -9.10
CA GLU A 69 -4.72 6.00 -8.77
C GLU A 69 -5.47 5.63 -7.49
N LEU A 70 -5.47 6.52 -6.51
CA LEU A 70 -6.27 6.31 -5.29
C LEU A 70 -7.68 6.79 -5.57
N GLU A 71 -8.59 5.86 -5.75
CA GLU A 71 -9.99 6.18 -5.99
C GLU A 71 -10.70 6.50 -4.68
N GLU A 72 -10.29 5.85 -3.60
CA GLU A 72 -10.86 6.04 -2.27
C GLU A 72 -9.76 5.79 -1.25
N VAL A 73 -9.71 6.56 -0.17
CA VAL A 73 -8.82 6.29 0.95
C VAL A 73 -9.49 6.75 2.22
N SER A 74 -9.55 5.89 3.24
CA SER A 74 -10.25 6.17 4.49
C SER A 74 -9.50 5.58 5.67
N HIS A 75 -9.37 6.38 6.75
CA HIS A 75 -8.82 5.88 8.00
C HIS A 75 -9.98 5.36 8.85
N LEU A 76 -9.98 4.06 9.15
CA LEU A 76 -11.07 3.42 9.89
C LEU A 76 -10.82 3.38 11.40
N GLY A 77 -9.70 3.91 11.85
CA GLY A 77 -9.34 3.91 13.27
C GLY A 77 -8.25 2.89 13.55
N GLY A 78 -7.52 3.08 14.64
CA GLY A 78 -6.49 2.14 15.09
C GLY A 78 -5.33 1.96 14.12
N GLY A 79 -5.11 2.93 13.23
CA GLY A 79 -4.03 2.84 12.24
C GLY A 79 -4.41 2.07 10.99
N VAL A 80 -5.67 1.65 10.86
CA VAL A 80 -6.13 0.89 9.70
C VAL A 80 -6.63 1.85 8.62
N VAL A 81 -6.03 1.77 7.43
CA VAL A 81 -6.44 2.58 6.29
C VAL A 81 -6.92 1.64 5.19
N PHE A 82 -8.13 1.90 4.70
CA PHE A 82 -8.66 1.17 3.55
C PHE A 82 -8.54 2.06 2.33
N ALA A 83 -8.08 1.51 1.23
CA ALA A 83 -7.95 2.27 -0.03
C ALA A 83 -8.47 1.44 -1.19
N VAL A 84 -9.05 2.12 -2.17
CA VAL A 84 -9.36 1.52 -3.45
C VAL A 84 -8.37 2.08 -4.44
N VAL A 85 -7.62 1.21 -5.09
CA VAL A 85 -6.51 1.59 -5.96
C VAL A 85 -6.74 1.02 -7.34
N ILE A 86 -6.59 1.86 -8.35
CA ILE A 86 -6.60 1.42 -9.74
C ILE A 86 -5.15 1.36 -10.19
N GLN A 87 -4.72 0.18 -10.59
CA GLN A 87 -3.39 -0.06 -11.11
C GLN A 87 -3.50 -0.16 -12.63
N ASP A 88 -2.72 0.64 -13.34
CA ASP A 88 -2.74 0.65 -14.80
C ASP A 88 -1.30 0.51 -15.26
N GLY A 89 -1.00 -0.51 -16.04
CA GLY A 89 0.37 -0.78 -16.42
C GLY A 89 0.51 -1.38 -17.80
N ARG A 90 1.67 -1.15 -18.39
CA ARG A 90 2.05 -1.78 -19.65
C ARG A 90 3.31 -2.58 -19.40
N LEU A 91 3.24 -3.87 -19.71
CA LEU A 91 4.37 -4.76 -19.51
C LEU A 91 5.47 -4.50 -20.53
N VAL A 92 6.71 -4.74 -20.13
CA VAL A 92 7.84 -4.61 -21.07
C VAL A 92 7.72 -5.66 -22.16
N ASP A 93 8.43 -5.45 -23.26
CA ASP A 93 8.50 -6.41 -24.36
C ASP A 93 7.14 -6.72 -25.00
N GLY A 94 6.24 -5.76 -24.96
CA GLY A 94 4.94 -5.94 -25.60
C GLY A 94 4.06 -6.95 -24.91
N GLY A 95 4.29 -7.21 -23.63
CA GLY A 95 3.54 -8.20 -22.86
C GLY A 95 2.09 -7.83 -22.58
N GLY A 96 1.63 -6.67 -23.00
CA GLY A 96 0.25 -6.29 -22.87
C GLY A 96 -0.01 -5.20 -21.87
N HIS A 97 -1.27 -4.82 -21.77
CA HIS A 97 -1.74 -3.75 -20.90
C HIS A 97 -2.60 -4.36 -19.80
N LEU A 98 -2.36 -3.96 -18.56
CA LEU A 98 -3.08 -4.46 -17.42
C LEU A 98 -3.72 -3.30 -16.69
N ARG A 99 -5.02 -3.44 -16.38
CA ARG A 99 -5.72 -2.46 -15.57
C ARG A 99 -6.55 -3.21 -14.54
N GLN A 100 -6.32 -2.93 -13.27
CA GLN A 100 -6.99 -3.62 -12.18
C GLN A 100 -7.45 -2.64 -11.11
N ARG A 101 -8.58 -2.93 -10.51
CA ARG A 101 -9.10 -2.18 -9.39
C ARG A 101 -9.05 -3.10 -8.18
N GLU A 102 -8.36 -2.69 -7.14
CA GLU A 102 -8.10 -3.52 -5.96
C GLU A 102 -8.39 -2.77 -4.68
N GLY A 103 -8.65 -3.52 -3.63
CA GLY A 103 -8.72 -2.98 -2.29
C GLY A 103 -7.40 -3.22 -1.58
N TRP A 104 -6.87 -2.17 -0.96
CA TRP A 104 -5.63 -2.23 -0.20
C TRP A 104 -5.95 -1.89 1.25
N VAL A 105 -5.48 -2.74 2.17
CA VAL A 105 -5.65 -2.52 3.61
C VAL A 105 -4.28 -2.32 4.22
N TYR A 106 -4.07 -1.12 4.75
CA TYR A 106 -2.81 -0.78 5.41
C TYR A 106 -3.00 -0.84 6.92
N LEU A 107 -2.02 -1.37 7.61
CA LEU A 107 -1.93 -1.25 9.05
C LEU A 107 -0.71 -0.39 9.34
N CYS A 108 -0.95 0.77 9.95
CA CYS A 108 0.11 1.72 10.29
C CYS A 108 0.31 1.71 11.79
N VAL A 109 1.56 1.58 12.21
CA VAL A 109 1.92 1.52 13.63
C VAL A 109 3.13 2.42 13.85
N GLY A 110 3.02 3.36 14.78
CA GLY A 110 4.15 4.20 15.12
C GLY A 110 4.67 5.07 13.98
N GLY A 111 3.80 5.45 13.06
CA GLY A 111 4.19 6.29 11.94
C GLY A 111 4.78 5.52 10.76
N SER A 112 4.73 4.20 10.80
CA SER A 112 5.24 3.35 9.72
C SER A 112 4.18 2.39 9.24
N ILE A 113 4.32 1.90 8.03
CA ILE A 113 3.42 0.89 7.48
C ILE A 113 3.94 -0.47 7.94
N ALA A 114 3.13 -1.17 8.74
CA ALA A 114 3.50 -2.48 9.28
C ALA A 114 2.99 -3.61 8.42
N ARG A 115 1.90 -3.39 7.69
CA ARG A 115 1.32 -4.44 6.85
C ARG A 115 0.50 -3.81 5.74
N LEU A 116 0.59 -4.39 4.55
CA LEU A 116 -0.28 -4.05 3.43
C LEU A 116 -0.85 -5.34 2.89
N THR A 117 -2.17 -5.43 2.84
CA THR A 117 -2.86 -6.58 2.27
C THR A 117 -3.65 -6.12 1.05
N THR A 118 -3.54 -6.83 -0.05
CA THR A 118 -4.26 -6.49 -1.28
C THR A 118 -5.22 -7.61 -1.65
N SER A 119 -6.42 -7.25 -2.06
CA SER A 119 -7.44 -8.23 -2.45
C SER A 119 -8.53 -7.53 -3.26
N GLU A 120 -9.63 -8.24 -3.55
CA GLU A 120 -10.78 -7.61 -4.19
C GLU A 120 -11.31 -6.52 -3.29
N VAL A 121 -11.92 -5.51 -3.88
CA VAL A 121 -12.37 -4.33 -3.14
C VAL A 121 -13.33 -4.68 -1.99
N ASP A 122 -14.36 -5.49 -2.27
CA ASP A 122 -15.34 -5.83 -1.24
C ASP A 122 -14.74 -6.66 -0.11
N GLU A 123 -13.89 -7.60 -0.48
CA GLU A 123 -13.19 -8.44 0.49
C GLU A 123 -12.27 -7.60 1.35
N ALA A 124 -11.56 -6.66 0.74
CA ALA A 124 -10.65 -5.78 1.46
C ALA A 124 -11.41 -4.86 2.42
N ARG A 125 -12.58 -4.36 1.99
CA ARG A 125 -13.37 -3.48 2.83
C ARG A 125 -13.82 -4.20 4.11
N VAL A 126 -14.30 -5.43 3.96
CA VAL A 126 -14.71 -6.22 5.12
C VAL A 126 -13.52 -6.52 6.04
N ALA A 127 -12.39 -6.86 5.46
CA ALA A 127 -11.20 -7.17 6.24
C ALA A 127 -10.71 -5.94 7.00
N ALA A 128 -10.76 -4.76 6.36
CA ALA A 128 -10.32 -3.52 6.99
C ALA A 128 -11.23 -3.15 8.16
N GLU A 129 -12.55 -3.29 7.98
CA GLU A 129 -13.51 -2.99 9.03
C GLU A 129 -13.32 -3.90 10.23
N ARG A 130 -13.08 -5.18 9.95
CA ARG A 130 -12.86 -6.15 11.02
C ARG A 130 -11.56 -5.86 11.77
N LEU A 131 -10.51 -5.54 11.05
CA LEU A 131 -9.22 -5.23 11.66
C LEU A 131 -9.33 -3.97 12.53
N ALA A 132 -10.04 -2.96 12.05
CA ALA A 132 -10.22 -1.72 12.81
C ALA A 132 -10.97 -1.99 14.12
N LEU A 133 -11.97 -2.88 14.09
CA LEU A 133 -12.69 -3.25 15.30
C LEU A 133 -11.78 -3.93 16.31
N GLU A 134 -10.88 -4.79 15.83
CA GLU A 134 -9.95 -5.51 16.70
C GLU A 134 -8.94 -4.58 17.36
N ARG A 135 -8.69 -3.42 16.76
CA ARG A 135 -7.67 -2.51 17.26
C ARG A 135 -8.24 -1.39 18.12
N ARG A 136 -9.49 -1.43 18.47
CA ARG A 136 -10.11 -0.44 19.33
C ARG A 136 -9.72 -0.61 20.78
#